data_ac64ff6fa932a88063710fb7ecad3518
#
_entry.id   ac64ff6fa932a88063710fb7ecad3518
#
_cell.length_a   1.000
_cell.length_b   1.000
_cell.length_c   1.000
_cell.angle_alpha   90.00
_cell.angle_beta   90.00
_cell.angle_gamma   90.00
#
_symmetry.space_group_name_H-M   'P 1'
#
loop_
_entity.id
_entity.type
_entity.pdbx_description
1 polymer ?
#
loop_
_entity_poly.entity_id
_entity_poly.type
_entity_poly.pdbx_seq_one_letter_code
_entity_poly.pdbx_strand_id
1 'polypeptide(L)'
;IEAGINSMPNKILFRASDLHIKQYLRRKGTVTIFLVDASGSSASQRLSEAKGALEELLAQCYVLRDEVAMISMRGSKAEIVLPPTRSLVRAKRNLATLPGGGGTPLAAGLRAANALALSLQRKGLTPVLVIFTDGRANVNLGGVGGRVSAHADALLAAQELRAHDQRILFVDTSAQPESIAQELSMTMNAYYFPLPLTSSSRQISKAVIQMVNV
;
A
#
# COMPACT_ATOMS: atom_id res chain seq x y z
N ILE A 1 4.35 71.76 -45.43
CA ILE A 1 3.18 71.34 -44.66
C ILE A 1 3.45 69.88 -44.27
N GLU A 2 3.96 69.67 -43.05
CA GLU A 2 4.25 68.33 -42.51
C GLU A 2 3.01 67.80 -41.85
N ALA A 3 2.60 66.63 -42.34
CA ALA A 3 1.55 65.82 -41.70
C ALA A 3 2.25 64.87 -40.71
N GLY A 4 2.20 65.19 -39.40
CA GLY A 4 2.69 64.32 -38.36
C GLY A 4 1.87 63.06 -38.26
N ILE A 5 2.48 61.90 -38.56
CA ILE A 5 1.90 60.58 -38.29
C ILE A 5 2.10 60.28 -36.82
N ASN A 6 1.06 60.49 -36.04
CA ASN A 6 1.01 60.13 -34.64
C ASN A 6 0.74 58.62 -34.56
N SER A 7 1.79 57.78 -34.52
CA SER A 7 1.69 56.36 -34.26
C SER A 7 1.37 56.11 -32.81
N MET A 8 0.10 55.90 -32.46
CA MET A 8 -0.26 55.42 -31.15
C MET A 8 0.35 54.00 -30.91
N PRO A 9 1.00 53.77 -29.78
CA PRO A 9 1.47 52.41 -29.47
C PRO A 9 0.26 51.50 -29.38
N ASN A 10 0.30 50.39 -30.14
CA ASN A 10 -0.69 49.32 -30.07
C ASN A 10 -0.74 48.81 -28.60
N LYS A 11 -1.70 49.27 -27.84
CA LYS A 11 -2.01 48.69 -26.54
C LYS A 11 -2.66 47.34 -26.76
N ILE A 12 -1.93 46.26 -26.49
CA ILE A 12 -2.49 44.93 -26.45
C ILE A 12 -3.36 44.85 -25.19
N LEU A 13 -4.69 44.82 -25.38
CA LEU A 13 -5.64 44.67 -24.29
C LEU A 13 -5.85 43.17 -24.05
N PHE A 14 -5.34 42.65 -22.94
CA PHE A 14 -5.62 41.28 -22.48
C PHE A 14 -6.95 41.26 -21.72
N ARG A 15 -7.83 40.38 -22.09
CA ARG A 15 -9.06 40.04 -21.34
C ARG A 15 -8.79 38.75 -20.55
N ALA A 16 -9.47 38.59 -19.42
CA ALA A 16 -9.39 37.33 -18.62
C ALA A 16 -9.76 36.11 -19.45
N SER A 17 -10.63 36.23 -20.48
CA SER A 17 -10.97 35.20 -21.45
C SER A 17 -9.82 34.77 -22.36
N ASP A 18 -8.78 35.57 -22.50
CA ASP A 18 -7.64 35.30 -23.38
C ASP A 18 -6.56 34.48 -22.66
N LEU A 19 -6.71 34.32 -21.33
CA LEU A 19 -5.81 33.54 -20.50
C LEU A 19 -6.25 32.09 -20.45
N HIS A 20 -5.60 31.24 -21.23
CA HIS A 20 -5.80 29.78 -21.20
C HIS A 20 -4.76 29.16 -20.27
N ILE A 21 -5.21 28.78 -19.06
CA ILE A 21 -4.36 28.06 -18.11
C ILE A 21 -4.40 26.56 -18.49
N LYS A 22 -3.31 26.03 -19.00
CA LYS A 22 -3.14 24.58 -19.14
C LYS A 22 -3.00 23.96 -17.76
N GLN A 23 -4.06 23.37 -17.23
CA GLN A 23 -3.97 22.50 -16.06
C GLN A 23 -3.42 21.15 -16.49
N TYR A 24 -2.17 20.89 -16.18
CA TYR A 24 -1.60 19.56 -16.31
C TYR A 24 -2.04 18.75 -15.09
N LEU A 25 -3.04 17.87 -15.27
CA LEU A 25 -3.31 16.79 -14.34
C LEU A 25 -2.12 15.81 -14.39
N ARG A 26 -1.07 16.11 -13.65
CA ARG A 26 -0.02 15.13 -13.40
C ARG A 26 -0.63 14.07 -12.49
N ARG A 27 -0.93 12.87 -13.01
CA ARG A 27 -1.16 11.70 -12.14
C ARG A 27 0.08 11.54 -11.27
N LYS A 28 -0.07 11.76 -9.97
CA LYS A 28 0.98 11.41 -9.01
C LYS A 28 1.23 9.92 -9.18
N GLY A 29 2.49 9.53 -9.34
CA GLY A 29 2.81 8.10 -9.46
C GLY A 29 2.35 7.37 -8.22
N THR A 30 1.71 6.22 -8.40
CA THR A 30 1.25 5.37 -7.30
C THR A 30 2.33 4.35 -6.94
N VAL A 31 2.46 4.06 -5.65
CA VAL A 31 3.32 2.98 -5.15
C VAL A 31 2.47 2.08 -4.27
N THR A 32 2.28 0.84 -4.71
CA THR A 32 1.58 -0.17 -3.90
C THR A 32 2.59 -0.88 -3.00
N ILE A 33 2.43 -0.74 -1.69
CA ILE A 33 3.28 -1.36 -0.68
C ILE A 33 2.57 -2.61 -0.16
N PHE A 34 3.14 -3.77 -0.45
CA PHE A 34 2.67 -5.05 0.06
C PHE A 34 3.34 -5.37 1.39
N LEU A 35 2.54 -5.48 2.45
CA LEU A 35 2.97 -6.01 3.74
C LEU A 35 2.50 -7.45 3.85
N VAL A 36 3.44 -8.39 3.85
CA VAL A 36 3.12 -9.83 3.78
C VAL A 36 3.56 -10.52 5.07
N ASP A 37 2.60 -11.18 5.69
CA ASP A 37 2.88 -12.07 6.81
C ASP A 37 3.39 -13.41 6.26
N ALA A 38 4.67 -13.68 6.50
CA ALA A 38 5.33 -14.92 6.10
C ALA A 38 5.40 -15.94 7.26
N SER A 39 4.70 -15.68 8.38
CA SER A 39 4.70 -16.52 9.58
C SER A 39 3.74 -17.72 9.47
N GLY A 40 3.98 -18.75 10.28
CA GLY A 40 3.06 -19.85 10.55
C GLY A 40 3.25 -21.14 9.75
N SER A 41 3.01 -22.27 10.42
CA SER A 41 3.14 -23.65 9.87
C SER A 41 1.93 -24.13 9.06
N SER A 42 0.75 -23.56 9.28
CA SER A 42 -0.44 -23.75 8.42
C SER A 42 -0.46 -22.80 7.23
N ALA A 43 0.58 -21.96 7.12
CA ALA A 43 0.73 -20.94 6.11
C ALA A 43 1.07 -21.47 4.71
N SER A 44 1.51 -22.71 4.52
CA SER A 44 1.95 -23.15 3.18
C SER A 44 0.83 -23.10 2.15
N GLN A 45 -0.38 -23.53 2.49
CA GLN A 45 -1.51 -23.47 1.56
C GLN A 45 -2.09 -22.06 1.48
N ARG A 46 -2.31 -21.40 2.64
CA ARG A 46 -2.83 -20.02 2.70
C ARG A 46 -1.85 -19.00 2.13
N LEU A 47 -0.55 -19.19 2.40
CA LEU A 47 0.49 -18.37 1.76
C LEU A 47 0.54 -18.61 0.25
N SER A 48 0.25 -19.84 -0.22
CA SER A 48 0.16 -20.13 -1.65
C SER A 48 -1.04 -19.42 -2.30
N GLU A 49 -2.20 -19.43 -1.65
CA GLU A 49 -3.39 -18.70 -2.11
C GLU A 49 -3.17 -17.17 -2.08
N ALA A 50 -2.60 -16.66 -0.98
CA ALA A 50 -2.21 -15.26 -0.87
C ALA A 50 -1.14 -14.88 -1.90
N LYS A 51 -0.18 -15.76 -2.19
CA LYS A 51 0.81 -15.55 -3.26
C LYS A 51 0.15 -15.47 -4.63
N GLY A 52 -0.83 -16.31 -4.93
CA GLY A 52 -1.59 -16.26 -6.18
C GLY A 52 -2.33 -14.92 -6.35
N ALA A 53 -3.04 -14.48 -5.31
CA ALA A 53 -3.70 -13.18 -5.29
C ALA A 53 -2.70 -12.02 -5.44
N LEU A 54 -1.57 -12.11 -4.76
CA LEU A 54 -0.51 -11.11 -4.81
C LEU A 54 0.17 -11.06 -6.19
N GLU A 55 0.40 -12.20 -6.85
CA GLU A 55 0.93 -12.24 -8.23
C GLU A 55 0.03 -11.54 -9.23
N GLU A 56 -1.30 -11.72 -9.10
CA GLU A 56 -2.26 -11.04 -9.96
C GLU A 56 -2.29 -9.52 -9.69
N LEU A 57 -2.24 -9.10 -8.42
CA LEU A 57 -2.11 -7.69 -8.06
C LEU A 57 -0.84 -7.06 -8.62
N LEU A 58 0.29 -7.76 -8.52
CA LEU A 58 1.55 -7.31 -9.11
C LEU A 58 1.44 -7.14 -10.63
N ALA A 59 0.74 -8.05 -11.32
CA ALA A 59 0.49 -7.93 -12.75
C ALA A 59 -0.38 -6.71 -13.08
N GLN A 60 -1.40 -6.41 -12.28
CA GLN A 60 -2.25 -5.22 -12.45
C GLN A 60 -1.47 -3.92 -12.20
N CYS A 61 -0.67 -3.83 -11.13
CA CYS A 61 0.21 -2.68 -10.88
C CYS A 61 1.15 -2.43 -12.07
N TYR A 62 1.67 -3.49 -12.68
CA TYR A 62 2.53 -3.38 -13.86
C TYR A 62 1.78 -2.80 -15.07
N VAL A 63 0.54 -3.26 -15.34
CA VAL A 63 -0.30 -2.71 -16.42
C VAL A 63 -0.58 -1.22 -16.19
N LEU A 64 -0.82 -0.82 -14.95
CA LEU A 64 -1.07 0.57 -14.57
C LEU A 64 0.21 1.43 -14.55
N ARG A 65 1.39 0.83 -14.74
CA ARG A 65 2.73 1.45 -14.62
C ARG A 65 3.02 1.99 -13.22
N ASP A 66 2.39 1.44 -12.21
CA ASP A 66 2.64 1.76 -10.81
C ASP A 66 3.93 1.09 -10.31
N GLU A 67 4.52 1.67 -9.29
CA GLU A 67 5.62 1.04 -8.58
C GLU A 67 5.07 0.10 -7.49
N VAL A 68 5.83 -0.94 -7.20
CA VAL A 68 5.52 -1.89 -6.14
C VAL A 68 6.68 -1.99 -5.17
N ALA A 69 6.37 -2.10 -3.88
CA ALA A 69 7.31 -2.40 -2.82
C ALA A 69 6.79 -3.56 -1.99
N MET A 70 7.67 -4.29 -1.31
CA MET A 70 7.27 -5.42 -0.49
C MET A 70 8.01 -5.42 0.84
N ILE A 71 7.27 -5.59 1.91
CA ILE A 71 7.75 -5.74 3.27
C ILE A 71 7.32 -7.13 3.74
N SER A 72 8.24 -7.91 4.27
CA SER A 72 7.96 -9.21 4.88
C SER A 72 8.05 -9.11 6.38
N MET A 73 7.08 -9.70 7.07
CA MET A 73 7.08 -9.89 8.53
C MET A 73 7.47 -11.33 8.83
N ARG A 74 8.53 -11.51 9.63
CA ARG A 74 9.00 -12.83 10.01
C ARG A 74 9.87 -12.79 11.26
N GLY A 75 9.73 -13.81 12.12
CA GLY A 75 10.54 -13.92 13.34
C GLY A 75 10.24 -12.77 14.30
N SER A 76 11.20 -11.88 14.51
CA SER A 76 11.05 -10.70 15.39
C SER A 76 11.11 -9.37 14.63
N LYS A 77 11.20 -9.38 13.29
CA LYS A 77 11.46 -8.17 12.50
C LYS A 77 10.56 -8.07 11.28
N ALA A 78 10.45 -6.85 10.77
CA ALA A 78 9.90 -6.57 9.45
C ALA A 78 11.01 -5.98 8.56
N GLU A 79 11.12 -6.48 7.33
CA GLU A 79 12.19 -6.10 6.41
C GLU A 79 11.62 -5.73 5.04
N ILE A 80 12.18 -4.67 4.42
CA ILE A 80 11.86 -4.32 3.03
C ILE A 80 12.61 -5.29 2.12
N VAL A 81 11.92 -6.33 1.67
CA VAL A 81 12.48 -7.35 0.77
C VAL A 81 12.49 -6.90 -0.69
N LEU A 82 11.63 -5.92 -1.04
CA LEU A 82 11.61 -5.30 -2.34
C LEU A 82 11.43 -3.78 -2.18
N PRO A 83 12.45 -2.96 -2.46
CA PRO A 83 12.28 -1.52 -2.52
C PRO A 83 11.40 -1.13 -3.72
N PRO A 84 10.81 0.09 -3.73
CA PRO A 84 9.96 0.55 -4.82
C PRO A 84 10.57 0.31 -6.20
N THR A 85 9.84 -0.38 -7.06
CA THR A 85 10.30 -0.78 -8.40
C THR A 85 9.11 -0.99 -9.34
N ARG A 86 9.35 -0.79 -10.65
CA ARG A 86 8.41 -1.15 -11.72
C ARG A 86 8.70 -2.52 -12.34
N SER A 87 9.69 -3.23 -11.83
CA SER A 87 10.09 -4.53 -12.38
C SER A 87 9.21 -5.66 -11.84
N LEU A 88 8.23 -6.10 -12.63
CA LEU A 88 7.39 -7.26 -12.32
C LEU A 88 8.22 -8.53 -12.10
N VAL A 89 9.29 -8.72 -12.87
CA VAL A 89 10.17 -9.89 -12.74
C VAL A 89 10.83 -9.93 -11.36
N ARG A 90 11.35 -8.78 -10.88
CA ARG A 90 11.93 -8.67 -9.54
C ARG A 90 10.87 -8.91 -8.46
N ALA A 91 9.67 -8.34 -8.61
CA ALA A 91 8.59 -8.50 -7.66
C ALA A 91 8.16 -9.97 -7.53
N LYS A 92 7.92 -10.67 -8.65
CA LYS A 92 7.57 -12.10 -8.66
C LYS A 92 8.68 -12.96 -8.07
N ARG A 93 9.93 -12.68 -8.40
CA ARG A 93 11.08 -13.42 -7.85
C ARG A 93 11.18 -13.27 -6.33
N ASN A 94 11.05 -12.04 -5.79
CA ASN A 94 11.06 -11.82 -4.35
C ASN A 94 9.89 -12.51 -3.66
N LEU A 95 8.69 -12.46 -4.25
CA LEU A 95 7.51 -13.15 -3.72
C LEU A 95 7.72 -14.67 -3.66
N ALA A 96 8.28 -15.26 -4.72
CA ALA A 96 8.54 -16.70 -4.78
C ALA A 96 9.54 -17.17 -3.71
N THR A 97 10.54 -16.32 -3.41
CA THR A 97 11.61 -16.60 -2.44
C THR A 97 11.27 -16.22 -1.00
N LEU A 98 10.06 -15.67 -0.72
CA LEU A 98 9.66 -15.35 0.65
C LEU A 98 9.68 -16.62 1.51
N PRO A 99 10.56 -16.67 2.52
CA PRO A 99 10.65 -17.82 3.41
C PRO A 99 9.45 -17.84 4.36
N GLY A 100 8.81 -18.99 4.50
CA GLY A 100 7.72 -19.18 5.47
C GLY A 100 8.23 -19.51 6.89
N GLY A 101 7.37 -19.30 7.90
CA GLY A 101 7.59 -19.71 9.29
C GLY A 101 8.19 -18.63 10.19
N GLY A 102 8.09 -18.85 11.50
CA GLY A 102 8.55 -17.95 12.54
C GLY A 102 7.42 -17.15 13.18
N GLY A 103 7.79 -16.10 13.96
CA GLY A 103 6.84 -15.21 14.62
C GLY A 103 6.20 -14.19 13.67
N THR A 104 5.10 -13.60 14.14
CA THR A 104 4.37 -12.51 13.47
C THR A 104 4.57 -11.18 14.19
N PRO A 105 5.61 -10.40 13.85
CA PRO A 105 5.86 -9.07 14.42
C PRO A 105 5.00 -8.00 13.72
N LEU A 106 3.67 -8.10 13.86
CA LEU A 106 2.70 -7.30 13.11
C LEU A 106 2.90 -5.80 13.34
N ALA A 107 3.10 -5.39 14.60
CA ALA A 107 3.35 -3.99 14.93
C ALA A 107 4.59 -3.41 14.22
N ALA A 108 5.68 -4.19 14.17
CA ALA A 108 6.89 -3.80 13.46
C ALA A 108 6.64 -3.68 11.95
N GLY A 109 5.83 -4.60 11.39
CA GLY A 109 5.41 -4.56 9.99
C GLY A 109 4.60 -3.32 9.65
N LEU A 110 3.57 -3.02 10.44
CA LEU A 110 2.72 -1.84 10.27
C LEU A 110 3.53 -0.54 10.34
N ARG A 111 4.45 -0.42 11.32
CA ARG A 111 5.32 0.74 11.44
C ARG A 111 6.30 0.87 10.27
N ALA A 112 6.89 -0.22 9.81
CA ALA A 112 7.76 -0.22 8.64
C ALA A 112 7.01 0.22 7.36
N ALA A 113 5.78 -0.26 7.18
CA ALA A 113 4.91 0.14 6.07
C ALA A 113 4.54 1.62 6.14
N ASN A 114 4.19 2.13 7.34
CA ASN A 114 3.88 3.54 7.55
C ASN A 114 5.11 4.43 7.27
N ALA A 115 6.28 4.07 7.77
CA ALA A 115 7.52 4.82 7.53
C ALA A 115 7.87 4.89 6.03
N LEU A 116 7.72 3.78 5.31
CA LEU A 116 7.93 3.75 3.87
C LEU A 116 6.90 4.63 3.15
N ALA A 117 5.61 4.52 3.50
CA ALA A 117 4.54 5.32 2.92
C ALA A 117 4.81 6.82 3.09
N LEU A 118 5.13 7.27 4.31
CA LEU A 118 5.47 8.67 4.59
C LEU A 118 6.69 9.15 3.79
N SER A 119 7.70 8.29 3.61
CA SER A 119 8.87 8.64 2.80
C SER A 119 8.53 8.84 1.32
N LEU A 120 7.59 8.04 0.80
CA LEU A 120 7.10 8.14 -0.58
C LEU A 120 6.21 9.36 -0.79
N GLN A 121 5.34 9.67 0.17
CA GLN A 121 4.51 10.90 0.16
C GLN A 121 5.38 12.16 0.10
N ARG A 122 6.49 12.21 0.86
CA ARG A 122 7.45 13.32 0.79
C ARG A 122 8.10 13.48 -0.59
N LYS A 123 8.18 12.40 -1.36
CA LYS A 123 8.65 12.40 -2.76
C LYS A 123 7.55 12.75 -3.78
N GLY A 124 6.34 13.09 -3.30
CA GLY A 124 5.20 13.42 -4.15
C GLY A 124 4.51 12.21 -4.77
N LEU A 125 4.76 11.00 -4.27
CA LEU A 125 4.11 9.77 -4.69
C LEU A 125 2.88 9.50 -3.82
N THR A 126 1.95 8.70 -4.34
CA THR A 126 0.74 8.27 -3.61
C THR A 126 0.90 6.81 -3.18
N PRO A 127 1.21 6.54 -1.90
CA PRO A 127 1.29 5.16 -1.42
C PRO A 127 -0.11 4.57 -1.22
N VAL A 128 -0.24 3.28 -1.51
CA VAL A 128 -1.37 2.42 -1.16
C VAL A 128 -0.81 1.21 -0.44
N LEU A 129 -1.32 0.93 0.75
CA LEU A 129 -0.90 -0.21 1.56
C LEU A 129 -1.83 -1.39 1.32
N VAL A 130 -1.27 -2.56 1.04
CA VAL A 130 -2.01 -3.82 0.95
C VAL A 130 -1.40 -4.79 1.94
N ILE A 131 -2.16 -5.09 3.01
CA ILE A 131 -1.70 -5.89 4.14
C ILE A 131 -2.29 -7.29 4.05
N PHE A 132 -1.43 -8.31 3.96
CA PHE A 132 -1.81 -9.71 3.96
C PHE A 132 -1.43 -10.34 5.30
N THR A 133 -2.41 -10.56 6.17
CA THR A 133 -2.22 -11.18 7.49
C THR A 133 -3.55 -11.72 8.03
N ASP A 134 -3.51 -12.66 8.96
CA ASP A 134 -4.67 -13.07 9.75
C ASP A 134 -4.88 -12.20 11.00
N GLY A 135 -4.05 -11.19 11.20
CA GLY A 135 -4.12 -10.27 12.34
C GLY A 135 -3.55 -10.81 13.66
N ARG A 136 -3.10 -12.05 13.69
CA ARG A 136 -2.63 -12.71 14.92
C ARG A 136 -1.17 -12.38 15.22
N ALA A 137 -0.94 -11.22 15.82
CA ALA A 137 0.39 -10.85 16.32
C ALA A 137 0.82 -11.78 17.46
N ASN A 138 2.08 -12.21 17.46
CA ASN A 138 2.65 -13.02 18.53
C ASN A 138 4.04 -12.57 18.97
N VAL A 139 4.59 -11.53 18.34
CA VAL A 139 5.86 -10.89 18.73
C VAL A 139 5.61 -9.40 18.89
N ASN A 140 5.97 -8.86 20.07
CA ASN A 140 5.82 -7.45 20.39
C ASN A 140 6.95 -6.59 19.76
N LEU A 141 6.87 -5.28 19.88
CA LEU A 141 7.89 -4.35 19.36
C LEU A 141 9.28 -4.54 19.99
N GLY A 142 9.35 -5.09 21.20
CA GLY A 142 10.62 -5.46 21.84
C GLY A 142 11.25 -6.74 21.29
N GLY A 143 10.60 -7.41 20.33
CA GLY A 143 11.06 -8.67 19.76
C GLY A 143 10.79 -9.89 20.64
N VAL A 144 10.00 -9.72 21.71
CA VAL A 144 9.65 -10.78 22.67
C VAL A 144 8.30 -11.41 22.28
N GLY A 145 8.22 -12.72 22.40
CA GLY A 145 6.97 -13.47 22.18
C GLY A 145 5.93 -13.15 23.27
N GLY A 146 4.67 -13.01 22.86
CA GLY A 146 3.55 -12.76 23.79
C GLY A 146 2.35 -12.17 23.05
N ARG A 147 1.25 -12.93 22.93
CA ARG A 147 0.09 -12.53 22.12
C ARG A 147 -0.57 -11.25 22.60
N VAL A 148 -0.76 -11.07 23.91
CA VAL A 148 -1.45 -9.92 24.48
C VAL A 148 -0.67 -8.62 24.21
N SER A 149 0.62 -8.60 24.54
CA SER A 149 1.47 -7.43 24.29
C SER A 149 1.67 -7.16 22.81
N ALA A 150 1.84 -8.22 21.99
CA ALA A 150 1.98 -8.07 20.54
C ALA A 150 0.71 -7.51 19.87
N HIS A 151 -0.47 -7.93 20.34
CA HIS A 151 -1.75 -7.41 19.85
C HIS A 151 -1.95 -5.94 20.25
N ALA A 152 -1.65 -5.58 21.51
CA ALA A 152 -1.70 -4.20 21.97
C ALA A 152 -0.78 -3.28 21.14
N ASP A 153 0.47 -3.72 20.89
CA ASP A 153 1.40 -2.99 20.02
C ASP A 153 0.89 -2.86 18.58
N ALA A 154 0.23 -3.90 18.05
CA ALA A 154 -0.35 -3.88 16.71
C ALA A 154 -1.51 -2.87 16.60
N LEU A 155 -2.37 -2.78 17.63
CA LEU A 155 -3.44 -1.79 17.69
C LEU A 155 -2.89 -0.35 17.73
N LEU A 156 -1.82 -0.11 18.50
CA LEU A 156 -1.14 1.20 18.53
C LEU A 156 -0.57 1.56 17.15
N ALA A 157 0.10 0.61 16.49
CA ALA A 157 0.62 0.83 15.14
C ALA A 157 -0.50 1.04 14.10
N ALA A 158 -1.65 0.40 14.27
CA ALA A 158 -2.84 0.62 13.45
C ALA A 158 -3.41 2.03 13.63
N GLN A 159 -3.43 2.55 14.86
CA GLN A 159 -3.82 3.94 15.15
C GLN A 159 -2.85 4.95 14.52
N GLU A 160 -1.53 4.67 14.53
CA GLU A 160 -0.53 5.49 13.86
C GLU A 160 -0.78 5.58 12.34
N LEU A 161 -1.13 4.46 11.69
CA LEU A 161 -1.52 4.43 10.27
C LEU A 161 -2.76 5.27 9.97
N ARG A 162 -3.79 5.16 10.82
CA ARG A 162 -5.01 5.96 10.72
C ARG A 162 -4.72 7.46 10.86
N ALA A 163 -3.87 7.84 11.83
CA ALA A 163 -3.50 9.23 12.06
C ALA A 163 -2.79 9.88 10.85
N HIS A 164 -2.12 9.07 10.02
CA HIS A 164 -1.47 9.53 8.79
C HIS A 164 -2.35 9.42 7.54
N ASP A 165 -3.64 9.09 7.69
CA ASP A 165 -4.62 8.97 6.60
C ASP A 165 -4.11 8.12 5.43
N GLN A 166 -3.51 6.97 5.75
CA GLN A 166 -3.00 6.05 4.74
C GLN A 166 -4.16 5.30 4.06
N ARG A 167 -4.07 5.11 2.75
CA ARG A 167 -5.00 4.25 2.00
C ARG A 167 -4.62 2.79 2.22
N ILE A 168 -5.49 2.01 2.88
CA ILE A 168 -5.16 0.66 3.33
C ILE A 168 -6.22 -0.33 2.86
N LEU A 169 -5.77 -1.40 2.19
CA LEU A 169 -6.53 -2.62 1.98
C LEU A 169 -5.99 -3.69 2.94
N PHE A 170 -6.83 -4.14 3.85
CA PHE A 170 -6.52 -5.25 4.75
C PHE A 170 -7.10 -6.54 4.18
N VAL A 171 -6.23 -7.43 3.73
CA VAL A 171 -6.58 -8.75 3.21
C VAL A 171 -6.41 -9.77 4.33
N ASP A 172 -7.55 -10.20 4.86
CA ASP A 172 -7.57 -11.23 5.91
C ASP A 172 -7.31 -12.60 5.31
N THR A 173 -6.19 -13.21 5.73
CA THR A 173 -5.74 -14.52 5.27
C THR A 173 -6.18 -15.66 6.19
N SER A 174 -7.05 -15.41 7.18
CA SER A 174 -7.61 -16.45 8.04
C SER A 174 -8.50 -17.42 7.24
N ALA A 175 -8.59 -18.67 7.72
CA ALA A 175 -9.50 -19.66 7.11
C ALA A 175 -10.98 -19.27 7.26
N GLN A 176 -11.29 -18.57 8.34
CA GLN A 176 -12.60 -17.95 8.61
C GLN A 176 -12.36 -16.55 9.16
N PRO A 177 -13.16 -15.54 8.77
CA PRO A 177 -13.04 -14.19 9.28
C PRO A 177 -13.05 -14.15 10.80
N GLU A 178 -12.04 -13.55 11.40
CA GLU A 178 -11.91 -13.45 12.86
C GLU A 178 -12.08 -12.00 13.34
N SER A 179 -12.57 -11.86 14.57
CA SER A 179 -12.77 -10.55 15.19
C SER A 179 -11.48 -9.73 15.31
N ILE A 180 -10.34 -10.40 15.50
CA ILE A 180 -9.00 -9.75 15.62
C ILE A 180 -8.61 -9.02 14.34
N ALA A 181 -8.79 -9.67 13.17
CA ALA A 181 -8.50 -9.07 11.88
C ALA A 181 -9.44 -7.89 11.57
N GLN A 182 -10.73 -8.03 11.91
CA GLN A 182 -11.72 -6.98 11.77
C GLN A 182 -11.43 -5.78 12.68
N GLU A 183 -11.09 -6.03 13.95
CA GLU A 183 -10.71 -4.98 14.92
C GLU A 183 -9.52 -4.16 14.42
N LEU A 184 -8.45 -4.82 13.96
CA LEU A 184 -7.28 -4.15 13.40
C LEU A 184 -7.64 -3.32 12.16
N SER A 185 -8.42 -3.89 11.24
CA SER A 185 -8.87 -3.19 10.04
C SER A 185 -9.68 -1.94 10.38
N MET A 186 -10.62 -2.02 11.30
CA MET A 186 -11.42 -0.88 11.77
C MET A 186 -10.54 0.17 12.46
N THR A 187 -9.59 -0.26 13.30
CA THR A 187 -8.68 0.63 14.02
C THR A 187 -7.84 1.47 13.08
N MET A 188 -7.34 0.89 11.99
CA MET A 188 -6.55 1.61 10.99
C MET A 188 -7.38 2.29 9.89
N ASN A 189 -8.71 2.22 9.96
CA ASN A 189 -9.65 2.72 8.93
C ASN A 189 -9.36 2.11 7.55
N ALA A 190 -9.08 0.80 7.51
CA ALA A 190 -8.77 0.08 6.29
C ALA A 190 -10.02 -0.50 5.64
N TYR A 191 -9.96 -0.67 4.30
CA TYR A 191 -10.93 -1.50 3.61
C TYR A 191 -10.66 -2.97 3.91
N TYR A 192 -11.57 -3.63 4.63
CA TYR A 192 -11.45 -5.03 5.01
C TYR A 192 -11.89 -5.95 3.88
N PHE A 193 -11.03 -6.90 3.54
CA PHE A 193 -11.30 -7.91 2.52
C PHE A 193 -10.95 -9.30 3.05
N PRO A 194 -11.94 -10.15 3.39
CA PRO A 194 -11.67 -11.54 3.74
C PRO A 194 -11.26 -12.31 2.48
N LEU A 195 -10.19 -13.09 2.56
CA LEU A 195 -9.74 -13.97 1.50
C LEU A 195 -10.42 -15.34 1.70
N PRO A 196 -11.58 -15.60 1.10
CA PRO A 196 -12.19 -16.91 1.18
C PRO A 196 -11.44 -17.87 0.28
N LEU A 197 -11.43 -19.15 0.63
CA LEU A 197 -10.81 -20.26 -0.11
C LEU A 197 -11.23 -20.37 -1.60
N THR A 198 -12.24 -19.61 -2.02
CA THR A 198 -12.82 -19.65 -3.37
C THR A 198 -12.88 -18.32 -4.11
N SER A 199 -12.46 -17.20 -3.50
CA SER A 199 -12.57 -15.91 -4.17
C SER A 199 -11.42 -15.66 -5.12
N SER A 200 -11.80 -15.30 -6.33
CA SER A 200 -10.86 -14.96 -7.39
C SER A 200 -10.07 -13.70 -7.00
N SER A 201 -8.76 -13.76 -7.15
CA SER A 201 -7.79 -12.67 -7.16
C SER A 201 -8.27 -11.41 -7.90
N ARG A 202 -9.22 -11.55 -8.84
CA ARG A 202 -9.87 -10.43 -9.56
C ARG A 202 -10.66 -9.48 -8.67
N GLN A 203 -11.24 -9.93 -7.55
CA GLN A 203 -11.99 -9.06 -6.64
C GLN A 203 -11.04 -8.18 -5.82
N ILE A 204 -9.91 -8.73 -5.38
CA ILE A 204 -8.87 -7.97 -4.68
C ILE A 204 -8.28 -6.92 -5.61
N SER A 205 -7.97 -7.30 -6.86
CA SER A 205 -7.48 -6.38 -7.88
C SER A 205 -8.43 -5.21 -8.12
N LYS A 206 -9.74 -5.46 -8.19
CA LYS A 206 -10.75 -4.39 -8.33
C LYS A 206 -10.76 -3.46 -7.12
N ALA A 207 -10.67 -3.99 -5.90
CA ALA A 207 -10.63 -3.19 -4.69
C ALA A 207 -9.40 -2.26 -4.66
N VAL A 208 -8.21 -2.78 -5.01
CA VAL A 208 -6.99 -1.96 -5.11
C VAL A 208 -7.13 -0.88 -6.18
N ILE A 209 -7.64 -1.23 -7.38
CA ILE A 209 -7.84 -0.26 -8.46
C ILE A 209 -8.80 0.85 -8.05
N GLN A 210 -9.88 0.53 -7.36
CA GLN A 210 -10.81 1.53 -6.84
C GLN A 210 -10.13 2.48 -5.85
N MET A 211 -9.28 1.96 -4.96
CA MET A 211 -8.53 2.79 -4.00
C MET A 211 -7.49 3.70 -4.66
N VAL A 212 -6.91 3.28 -5.78
CA VAL A 212 -5.91 4.07 -6.52
C VAL A 212 -6.57 5.21 -7.30
N ASN A 213 -7.80 5.02 -7.77
CA ASN A 213 -8.50 5.97 -8.65
C ASN A 213 -9.37 7.01 -7.91
N VAL A 214 -9.45 6.95 -6.59
CA VAL A 214 -10.08 7.97 -5.73
C VAL A 214 -9.03 8.91 -5.18
#